data_b2e0d55411747c9e9b122be6653c1445
#
_entry.id   b2e0d55411747c9e9b122be6653c1445
#
_cell.length_a   1.000
_cell.length_b   1.000
_cell.length_c   1.000
_cell.angle_alpha   90.00
_cell.angle_beta   90.00
_cell.angle_gamma   90.00
#
_symmetry.space_group_name_H-M   'P 1'
#
loop_
_entity.id
_entity.type
_entity.pdbx_description
1 polymer ?
#
loop_
_entity_poly.entity_id
_entity_poly.type
_entity_poly.pdbx_seq_one_letter_code
_entity_poly.pdbx_strand_id
1 'polypeptide(L)'
;VGSYGPFALGMILGIVSLILMIFLTKKNKEIIKLKLKELTIINELSLIVGLIMLTIGNFLGGMWANESWGRYWGWDPKETWALISILLYAFVLHMRLIPKLRGNWLFNLMSIVAFASIMMTYFGVNFYLVGLHSYASGDKVITPNFVYWSIVIVFILGSLSKYKYNKHLVK
;
A
#
# COMPACT_ATOMS: atom_id res chain seq x y z
N VAL A 1 6.74 3.79 -12.57
CA VAL A 1 5.36 3.40 -12.97
C VAL A 1 5.19 1.88 -12.90
N GLY A 2 6.12 1.07 -13.43
CA GLY A 2 6.00 -0.40 -13.46
C GLY A 2 5.79 -1.05 -12.07
N SER A 3 6.35 -0.48 -10.99
CA SER A 3 6.16 -0.98 -9.62
C SER A 3 4.73 -0.82 -9.07
N TYR A 4 3.92 0.04 -9.66
CA TYR A 4 2.56 0.31 -9.17
C TYR A 4 1.61 -0.87 -9.39
N GLY A 5 1.82 -1.68 -10.44
CA GLY A 5 1.05 -2.89 -10.70
C GLY A 5 1.09 -3.90 -9.56
N PRO A 6 2.28 -4.36 -9.13
CA PRO A 6 2.43 -5.24 -7.98
C PRO A 6 1.83 -4.68 -6.68
N PHE A 7 1.98 -3.38 -6.39
CA PHE A 7 1.36 -2.75 -5.23
C PHE A 7 -0.17 -2.70 -5.32
N ALA A 8 -0.72 -2.42 -6.50
CA ALA A 8 -2.17 -2.47 -6.74
C ALA A 8 -2.71 -3.89 -6.58
N LEU A 9 -1.99 -4.91 -7.08
CA LEU A 9 -2.34 -6.31 -6.85
C LEU A 9 -2.34 -6.63 -5.36
N GLY A 10 -1.33 -6.20 -4.60
CA GLY A 10 -1.28 -6.38 -3.15
C GLY A 10 -2.47 -5.73 -2.43
N MET A 11 -2.85 -4.52 -2.82
CA MET A 11 -4.05 -3.84 -2.30
C MET A 11 -5.33 -4.65 -2.59
N ILE A 12 -5.51 -5.12 -3.82
CA ILE A 12 -6.68 -5.92 -4.22
C ILE A 12 -6.74 -7.22 -3.42
N LEU A 13 -5.62 -7.94 -3.29
CA LEU A 13 -5.53 -9.17 -2.49
C LEU A 13 -5.81 -8.90 -1.01
N GLY A 14 -5.36 -7.76 -0.49
CA GLY A 14 -5.69 -7.29 0.85
C GLY A 14 -7.19 -7.10 1.03
N ILE A 15 -7.86 -6.40 0.11
CA ILE A 15 -9.32 -6.19 0.13
C ILE A 15 -10.06 -7.53 0.09
N VAL A 16 -9.72 -8.42 -0.84
CA VAL A 16 -10.32 -9.76 -0.95
C VAL A 16 -10.13 -10.55 0.35
N SER A 17 -8.94 -10.50 0.94
CA SER A 17 -8.66 -11.17 2.22
C SER A 17 -9.53 -10.63 3.37
N LEU A 18 -9.70 -9.31 3.48
CA LEU A 18 -10.57 -8.71 4.50
C LEU A 18 -12.04 -9.05 4.27
N ILE A 19 -12.51 -9.07 3.03
CA ILE A 19 -13.87 -9.49 2.67
C ILE A 19 -14.08 -10.96 3.07
N LEU A 20 -13.16 -11.87 2.74
CA LEU A 20 -13.24 -13.27 3.16
C LEU A 20 -13.31 -13.43 4.67
N MET A 21 -12.60 -12.58 5.43
CA MET A 21 -12.68 -12.59 6.90
C MET A 21 -14.06 -12.19 7.43
N ILE A 22 -14.80 -11.33 6.73
CA ILE A 22 -16.19 -10.96 7.11
C ILE A 22 -17.14 -12.15 6.97
N PHE A 23 -16.93 -13.00 5.95
CA PHE A 23 -17.75 -14.21 5.74
C PHE A 23 -17.33 -15.42 6.58
N LEU A 24 -16.39 -15.24 7.53
CA LEU A 24 -15.96 -16.30 8.45
C LEU A 24 -17.14 -16.78 9.32
N THR A 25 -17.34 -18.11 9.32
CA THR A 25 -18.29 -18.82 10.16
C THR A 25 -17.63 -20.08 10.75
N LYS A 26 -18.24 -20.68 11.77
CA LYS A 26 -17.74 -21.95 12.33
C LYS A 26 -17.66 -23.06 11.29
N LYS A 27 -18.59 -23.07 10.33
CA LYS A 27 -18.70 -24.12 9.29
C LYS A 27 -17.60 -24.06 8.22
N ASN A 28 -17.15 -22.83 7.87
CA ASN A 28 -16.20 -22.59 6.77
C ASN A 28 -14.79 -22.19 7.24
N LYS A 29 -14.55 -22.25 8.56
CA LYS A 29 -13.33 -21.76 9.21
C LYS A 29 -12.06 -22.32 8.57
N GLU A 30 -11.94 -23.63 8.41
CA GLU A 30 -10.70 -24.25 7.92
C GLU A 30 -10.43 -23.93 6.45
N ILE A 31 -11.47 -23.90 5.61
CA ILE A 31 -11.35 -23.56 4.19
C ILE A 31 -10.91 -22.10 4.04
N ILE A 32 -11.56 -21.18 4.75
CA ILE A 32 -11.21 -19.76 4.66
C ILE A 32 -9.82 -19.50 5.24
N LYS A 33 -9.42 -20.18 6.32
CA LYS A 33 -8.08 -20.06 6.90
C LYS A 33 -6.97 -20.45 5.90
N LEU A 34 -7.17 -21.53 5.14
CA LEU A 34 -6.22 -21.94 4.08
C LEU A 34 -6.17 -20.88 2.97
N LYS A 35 -7.31 -20.46 2.45
CA LYS A 35 -7.37 -19.41 1.41
C LYS A 35 -6.74 -18.10 1.86
N LEU A 36 -6.98 -17.68 3.11
CA LEU A 36 -6.36 -16.48 3.67
C LEU A 36 -4.84 -16.60 3.74
N LYS A 37 -4.31 -17.78 4.09
CA LYS A 37 -2.87 -18.03 4.10
C LYS A 37 -2.28 -17.89 2.70
N GLU A 38 -2.88 -18.51 1.70
CA GLU A 38 -2.45 -18.45 0.31
C GLU A 38 -2.49 -17.03 -0.23
N LEU A 39 -3.62 -16.33 -0.08
CA LEU A 39 -3.77 -14.93 -0.53
C LEU A 39 -2.77 -14.00 0.16
N THR A 40 -2.52 -14.20 1.45
CA THR A 40 -1.55 -13.38 2.19
C THR A 40 -0.12 -13.62 1.69
N ILE A 41 0.25 -14.85 1.34
CA ILE A 41 1.57 -15.16 0.75
C ILE A 41 1.71 -14.50 -0.63
N ILE A 42 0.69 -14.61 -1.48
CA ILE A 42 0.71 -13.99 -2.81
C ILE A 42 0.79 -12.46 -2.68
N ASN A 43 0.05 -11.87 -1.72
CA ASN A 43 0.13 -10.45 -1.41
C ASN A 43 1.55 -10.05 -1.00
N GLU A 44 2.16 -10.78 -0.06
CA GLU A 44 3.53 -10.54 0.40
C GLU A 44 4.54 -10.59 -0.74
N LEU A 45 4.49 -11.61 -1.60
CA LEU A 45 5.35 -11.72 -2.78
C LEU A 45 5.15 -10.55 -3.76
N SER A 46 3.90 -10.15 -3.97
CA SER A 46 3.56 -9.00 -4.83
C SER A 46 4.17 -7.71 -4.28
N LEU A 47 4.06 -7.46 -2.97
CA LEU A 47 4.67 -6.29 -2.33
C LEU A 47 6.20 -6.31 -2.39
N ILE A 48 6.84 -7.49 -2.26
CA ILE A 48 8.31 -7.64 -2.40
C ILE A 48 8.74 -7.24 -3.81
N VAL A 49 8.08 -7.78 -4.84
CA VAL A 49 8.38 -7.43 -6.24
C VAL A 49 8.19 -5.92 -6.47
N GLY A 50 7.07 -5.36 -5.99
CA GLY A 50 6.79 -3.93 -6.08
C GLY A 50 7.88 -3.07 -5.42
N LEU A 51 8.31 -3.46 -4.22
CA LEU A 51 9.34 -2.73 -3.47
C LEU A 51 10.71 -2.77 -4.17
N ILE A 52 11.12 -3.94 -4.68
CA ILE A 52 12.37 -4.08 -5.45
C ILE A 52 12.32 -3.18 -6.69
N MET A 53 11.24 -3.26 -7.46
CA MET A 53 11.06 -2.44 -8.67
C MET A 53 11.03 -0.94 -8.36
N LEU A 54 10.37 -0.52 -7.27
CA LEU A 54 10.31 0.89 -6.87
C LEU A 54 11.68 1.39 -6.44
N THR A 55 12.42 0.59 -5.67
CA THR A 55 13.75 0.94 -5.18
C THR A 55 14.72 1.09 -6.35
N ILE A 56 14.80 0.10 -7.27
CA ILE A 56 15.62 0.17 -8.47
C ILE A 56 15.23 1.38 -9.32
N GLY A 57 13.92 1.58 -9.53
CA GLY A 57 13.39 2.70 -10.30
C GLY A 57 13.76 4.07 -9.70
N ASN A 58 13.79 4.17 -8.37
CA ASN A 58 14.19 5.39 -7.68
C ASN A 58 15.69 5.69 -7.88
N PHE A 59 16.56 4.67 -7.81
CA PHE A 59 17.99 4.84 -8.11
C PHE A 59 18.24 5.24 -9.57
N LEU A 60 17.59 4.58 -10.53
CA LEU A 60 17.69 4.92 -11.94
C LEU A 60 17.18 6.33 -12.22
N GLY A 61 16.10 6.74 -11.54
CA GLY A 61 15.59 8.11 -11.60
C GLY A 61 16.59 9.15 -11.08
N GLY A 62 17.32 8.83 -10.00
CA GLY A 62 18.39 9.67 -9.48
C GLY A 62 19.57 9.81 -10.45
N MET A 63 19.96 8.71 -11.12
CA MET A 63 21.00 8.77 -12.17
C MET A 63 20.58 9.70 -13.32
N TRP A 64 19.35 9.57 -13.80
CA TRP A 64 18.81 10.45 -14.84
C TRP A 64 18.74 11.91 -14.36
N ALA A 65 18.36 12.15 -13.12
CA ALA A 65 18.31 13.50 -12.53
C ALA A 65 19.70 14.13 -12.45
N ASN A 66 20.74 13.34 -12.17
CA ASN A 66 22.13 13.82 -12.18
C ASN A 66 22.56 14.29 -13.58
N GLU A 67 22.24 13.52 -14.61
CA GLU A 67 22.57 13.90 -16.00
C GLU A 67 21.77 15.12 -16.48
N SER A 68 20.49 15.21 -16.09
CA SER A 68 19.59 16.28 -16.58
C SER A 68 19.71 17.58 -15.78
N TRP A 69 19.99 17.49 -14.47
CA TRP A 69 19.95 18.64 -13.53
C TRP A 69 21.22 18.76 -12.68
N GLY A 70 22.24 17.91 -12.89
CA GLY A 70 23.51 17.94 -12.18
C GLY A 70 23.43 17.52 -10.70
N ARG A 71 22.40 16.78 -10.29
CA ARG A 71 22.21 16.34 -8.91
C ARG A 71 21.42 15.03 -8.85
N TYR A 72 21.85 14.10 -7.99
CA TYR A 72 21.17 12.81 -7.80
C TYR A 72 19.88 12.91 -6.98
N TRP A 73 19.78 13.91 -6.10
CA TRP A 73 18.66 14.10 -5.19
C TRP A 73 18.47 15.57 -4.87
N GLY A 74 17.24 16.04 -4.86
CA GLY A 74 16.91 17.44 -4.62
C GLY A 74 15.77 17.68 -3.64
N TRP A 75 15.30 16.63 -2.95
CA TRP A 75 14.13 16.71 -2.06
C TRP A 75 12.88 17.21 -2.77
N ASP A 76 12.79 16.98 -4.06
CA ASP A 76 11.57 17.25 -4.82
C ASP A 76 10.41 16.43 -4.24
N PRO A 77 9.18 16.95 -4.22
CA PRO A 77 8.03 16.22 -3.67
C PRO A 77 7.88 14.79 -4.21
N LYS A 78 8.17 14.56 -5.48
CA LYS A 78 8.05 13.24 -6.10
C LYS A 78 9.15 12.28 -5.62
N GLU A 79 10.38 12.75 -5.48
CA GLU A 79 11.49 12.00 -4.89
C GLU A 79 11.18 11.63 -3.44
N THR A 80 10.72 12.61 -2.66
CA THR A 80 10.38 12.45 -1.23
C THR A 80 9.24 11.44 -1.04
N TRP A 81 8.16 11.52 -1.81
CA TRP A 81 7.04 10.59 -1.71
C TRP A 81 7.37 9.20 -2.23
N ALA A 82 8.28 9.07 -3.22
CA ALA A 82 8.81 7.77 -3.63
C ALA A 82 9.61 7.11 -2.49
N LEU A 83 10.46 7.86 -1.80
CA LEU A 83 11.18 7.38 -0.61
C LEU A 83 10.23 7.00 0.53
N ILE A 84 9.23 7.84 0.83
CA ILE A 84 8.19 7.52 1.83
C ILE A 84 7.49 6.21 1.49
N SER A 85 7.15 5.99 0.22
CA SER A 85 6.53 4.73 -0.23
C SER A 85 7.45 3.53 -0.02
N ILE A 86 8.74 3.65 -0.35
CA ILE A 86 9.73 2.59 -0.09
C ILE A 86 9.76 2.24 1.40
N LEU A 87 9.86 3.23 2.27
CA LEU A 87 9.93 3.02 3.72
C LEU A 87 8.65 2.40 4.29
N LEU A 88 7.48 2.85 3.83
CA LEU A 88 6.20 2.30 4.28
C LEU A 88 6.03 0.83 3.86
N TYR A 89 6.34 0.47 2.61
CA TYR A 89 6.26 -0.92 2.17
C TYR A 89 7.34 -1.80 2.80
N ALA A 90 8.55 -1.28 3.01
CA ALA A 90 9.57 -1.97 3.79
C ALA A 90 9.06 -2.24 5.21
N PHE A 91 8.44 -1.27 5.89
CA PHE A 91 7.83 -1.47 7.20
C PHE A 91 6.75 -2.54 7.17
N VAL A 92 5.81 -2.50 6.21
CA VAL A 92 4.72 -3.49 6.07
C VAL A 92 5.28 -4.91 5.92
N LEU A 93 6.31 -5.10 5.10
CA LEU A 93 6.95 -6.40 4.92
C LEU A 93 7.67 -6.87 6.20
N HIS A 94 8.37 -5.97 6.88
CA HIS A 94 9.08 -6.28 8.14
C HIS A 94 8.14 -6.57 9.31
N MET A 95 6.88 -6.13 9.26
CA MET A 95 5.87 -6.50 10.28
C MET A 95 5.73 -8.02 10.42
N ARG A 96 6.01 -8.80 9.38
CA ARG A 96 5.95 -10.27 9.40
C ARG A 96 7.01 -10.88 10.33
N LEU A 97 8.10 -10.18 10.60
CA LEU A 97 9.18 -10.61 11.49
C LEU A 97 8.85 -10.35 12.97
N ILE A 98 7.90 -9.45 13.26
CA ILE A 98 7.56 -9.06 14.63
C ILE A 98 6.39 -9.90 15.13
N PRO A 99 6.53 -10.71 16.20
CA PRO A 99 5.48 -11.65 16.66
C PRO A 99 4.11 -11.02 16.90
N LYS A 100 4.06 -9.76 17.40
CA LYS A 100 2.81 -9.03 17.67
C LYS A 100 2.16 -8.46 16.41
N LEU A 101 2.90 -8.28 15.31
CA LEU A 101 2.45 -7.63 14.09
C LEU A 101 2.25 -8.60 12.90
N ARG A 102 2.74 -9.84 13.00
CA ARG A 102 2.73 -10.84 11.90
C ARG A 102 1.35 -11.39 11.52
N GLY A 103 0.28 -10.93 12.17
CA GLY A 103 -1.09 -11.43 11.94
C GLY A 103 -1.58 -11.15 10.51
N ASN A 104 -2.24 -12.15 9.87
CA ASN A 104 -2.73 -12.02 8.50
C ASN A 104 -3.73 -10.86 8.33
N TRP A 105 -4.58 -10.61 9.33
CA TRP A 105 -5.51 -9.48 9.31
C TRP A 105 -4.77 -8.14 9.21
N LEU A 106 -3.79 -7.92 10.11
CA LEU A 106 -3.06 -6.65 10.16
C LEU A 106 -2.22 -6.44 8.89
N PHE A 107 -1.55 -7.48 8.41
CA PHE A 107 -0.75 -7.42 7.19
C PHE A 107 -1.60 -7.02 5.97
N ASN A 108 -2.73 -7.69 5.75
CA ASN A 108 -3.62 -7.37 4.63
C ASN A 108 -4.26 -5.99 4.76
N LEU A 109 -4.59 -5.53 5.96
CA LEU A 109 -5.05 -4.15 6.18
C LEU A 109 -3.96 -3.13 5.84
N MET A 110 -2.72 -3.37 6.31
CA MET A 110 -1.61 -2.45 6.07
C MET A 110 -1.18 -2.42 4.60
N SER A 111 -1.34 -3.51 3.84
CA SER A 111 -1.11 -3.49 2.39
C SER A 111 -2.08 -2.55 1.64
N ILE A 112 -3.32 -2.44 2.12
CA ILE A 112 -4.32 -1.49 1.57
C ILE A 112 -3.95 -0.05 1.97
N VAL A 113 -3.64 0.18 3.25
CA VAL A 113 -3.32 1.52 3.77
C VAL A 113 -2.04 2.06 3.12
N ALA A 114 -1.01 1.22 2.97
CA ALA A 114 0.25 1.61 2.33
C ALA A 114 0.07 2.05 0.87
N PHE A 115 -0.94 1.53 0.17
CA PHE A 115 -1.22 1.94 -1.21
C PHE A 115 -1.57 3.43 -1.35
N ALA A 116 -2.05 4.06 -0.28
CA ALA A 116 -2.28 5.51 -0.26
C ALA A 116 -0.99 6.31 -0.54
N SER A 117 0.19 5.80 -0.16
CA SER A 117 1.48 6.44 -0.49
C SER A 117 1.78 6.42 -1.98
N ILE A 118 1.42 5.34 -2.68
CA ILE A 118 1.55 5.24 -4.14
C ILE A 118 0.58 6.23 -4.82
N MET A 119 -0.66 6.30 -4.34
CA MET A 119 -1.64 7.27 -4.83
C MET A 119 -1.16 8.70 -4.61
N MET A 120 -0.55 8.98 -3.45
CA MET A 120 0.05 10.29 -3.17
C MET A 120 1.25 10.57 -4.08
N THR A 121 2.13 9.60 -4.31
CA THR A 121 3.29 9.74 -5.21
C THR A 121 2.87 10.04 -6.65
N TYR A 122 1.79 9.44 -7.13
CA TYR A 122 1.33 9.60 -8.50
C TYR A 122 0.36 10.78 -8.68
N PHE A 123 -0.74 10.79 -7.93
CA PHE A 123 -1.76 11.84 -8.05
C PHE A 123 -1.49 13.03 -7.13
N GLY A 124 -1.21 12.78 -5.85
CA GLY A 124 -1.06 13.83 -4.85
C GLY A 124 0.03 14.83 -5.22
N VAL A 125 1.21 14.32 -5.57
CA VAL A 125 2.33 15.18 -5.98
C VAL A 125 2.00 15.99 -7.23
N ASN A 126 1.36 15.37 -8.22
CA ASN A 126 1.09 16.04 -9.49
C ASN A 126 0.01 17.15 -9.38
N PHE A 127 -0.93 17.03 -8.43
CA PHE A 127 -2.06 17.95 -8.33
C PHE A 127 -1.98 18.94 -7.17
N TYR A 128 -1.31 18.57 -6.07
CA TYR A 128 -1.30 19.36 -4.83
C TYR A 128 0.06 19.98 -4.47
N LEU A 129 1.15 19.44 -5.03
CA LEU A 129 2.49 19.87 -4.67
C LEU A 129 3.23 20.44 -5.87
N VAL A 130 3.93 21.57 -5.66
CA VAL A 130 4.74 22.22 -6.68
C VAL A 130 6.18 21.68 -6.59
N GLY A 131 6.74 21.27 -7.72
CA GLY A 131 8.10 20.74 -7.80
C GLY A 131 8.50 20.51 -9.26
N LEU A 132 9.75 20.07 -9.48
CA LEU A 132 10.29 19.83 -10.83
C LEU A 132 9.54 18.77 -11.63
N HIS A 133 8.89 17.82 -10.93
CA HIS A 133 8.14 16.72 -11.52
C HIS A 133 6.62 16.89 -11.40
N SER A 134 6.13 18.04 -10.94
CA SER A 134 4.69 18.28 -10.77
C SER A 134 4.13 19.16 -11.85
N TYR A 135 2.85 18.99 -12.14
CA TYR A 135 2.08 19.83 -13.06
C TYR A 135 1.17 20.82 -12.31
N ALA A 136 1.34 20.93 -10.99
CA ALA A 136 0.53 21.83 -10.18
C ALA A 136 0.85 23.29 -10.52
N SER A 137 -0.19 24.05 -10.88
CA SER A 137 -0.10 25.49 -11.22
C SER A 137 -0.13 26.40 -9.99
N GLY A 138 -0.24 25.83 -8.79
CA GLY A 138 -0.40 26.57 -7.53
C GLY A 138 -1.85 26.93 -7.19
N ASP A 139 -2.81 26.58 -8.05
CA ASP A 139 -4.24 26.74 -7.78
C ASP A 139 -4.74 25.77 -6.73
N LYS A 140 -5.74 26.17 -5.93
CA LYS A 140 -6.36 25.29 -4.95
C LYS A 140 -7.10 24.14 -5.64
N VAL A 141 -6.55 22.94 -5.58
CA VAL A 141 -7.21 21.73 -6.06
C VAL A 141 -8.12 21.19 -4.97
N ILE A 142 -9.40 21.03 -5.29
CA ILE A 142 -10.39 20.45 -4.37
C ILE A 142 -10.18 18.93 -4.34
N THR A 143 -9.96 18.38 -3.16
CA THR A 143 -9.85 16.91 -2.98
C THR A 143 -11.17 16.24 -3.37
N PRO A 144 -11.16 15.27 -4.31
CA PRO A 144 -12.39 14.60 -4.73
C PRO A 144 -13.04 13.82 -3.58
N ASN A 145 -14.37 13.86 -3.51
CA ASN A 145 -15.12 13.21 -2.43
C ASN A 145 -14.89 11.71 -2.31
N PHE A 146 -14.51 11.02 -3.40
CA PHE A 146 -14.21 9.59 -3.36
C PHE A 146 -13.04 9.25 -2.43
N VAL A 147 -12.09 10.17 -2.23
CA VAL A 147 -10.94 9.98 -1.32
C VAL A 147 -11.44 9.84 0.13
N TYR A 148 -12.36 10.70 0.55
CA TYR A 148 -12.96 10.62 1.89
C TYR A 148 -13.77 9.33 2.08
N TRP A 149 -14.57 8.97 1.07
CA TRP A 149 -15.34 7.72 1.09
C TRP A 149 -14.45 6.48 1.11
N SER A 150 -13.32 6.48 0.41
CA SER A 150 -12.37 5.36 0.44
C SER A 150 -11.80 5.14 1.85
N ILE A 151 -11.47 6.20 2.58
CA ILE A 151 -10.99 6.12 3.97
C ILE A 151 -12.06 5.48 4.87
N VAL A 152 -13.32 5.95 4.76
CA VAL A 152 -14.45 5.42 5.54
C VAL A 152 -14.67 3.94 5.22
N ILE A 153 -14.67 3.57 3.95
CA ILE A 153 -14.85 2.17 3.51
C ILE A 153 -13.74 1.27 4.06
N VAL A 154 -12.48 1.68 3.97
CA VAL A 154 -11.35 0.91 4.51
C VAL A 154 -11.46 0.75 6.03
N PHE A 155 -11.86 1.80 6.74
CA PHE A 155 -12.07 1.74 8.19
C PHE A 155 -13.19 0.76 8.58
N ILE A 156 -14.34 0.82 7.91
CA ILE A 156 -15.47 -0.10 8.14
C ILE A 156 -15.06 -1.54 7.82
N LEU A 157 -14.43 -1.76 6.65
CA LEU A 157 -13.96 -3.07 6.21
C LEU A 157 -12.95 -3.67 7.20
N GLY A 158 -11.97 -2.87 7.64
CA GLY A 158 -10.98 -3.26 8.63
C GLY A 158 -11.60 -3.63 9.97
N SER A 159 -12.54 -2.84 10.47
CA SER A 159 -13.20 -3.06 11.76
C SER A 159 -14.08 -4.32 11.75
N LEU A 160 -14.91 -4.48 10.73
CA LEU A 160 -15.79 -5.64 10.59
C LEU A 160 -14.99 -6.94 10.43
N SER A 161 -13.95 -6.92 9.58
CA SER A 161 -13.08 -8.07 9.37
C SER A 161 -12.32 -8.45 10.65
N LYS A 162 -11.84 -7.47 11.43
CA LYS A 162 -11.17 -7.72 12.72
C LYS A 162 -12.09 -8.39 13.72
N TYR A 163 -13.33 -7.89 13.84
CA TYR A 163 -14.31 -8.48 14.74
C TYR A 163 -14.55 -9.96 14.43
N LYS A 164 -14.77 -10.30 13.16
CA LYS A 164 -14.99 -11.68 12.71
C LYS A 164 -13.74 -12.55 12.86
N TYR A 165 -12.57 -12.02 12.50
CA TYR A 165 -11.28 -12.68 12.62
C TYR A 165 -11.00 -13.07 14.08
N ASN A 166 -11.14 -12.15 15.02
CA ASN A 166 -10.92 -12.41 16.44
C ASN A 166 -11.93 -13.43 17.01
N LYS A 167 -13.20 -13.34 16.60
CA LYS A 167 -14.26 -14.23 17.07
C LYS A 167 -14.07 -15.68 16.64
N HIS A 168 -13.48 -15.94 15.49
CA HIS A 168 -13.46 -17.27 14.89
C HIS A 168 -12.06 -17.87 14.72
N LEU A 169 -10.99 -17.07 14.67
CA LEU A 169 -9.63 -17.57 14.44
C LEU A 169 -8.68 -17.38 15.62
N VAL A 170 -8.92 -16.40 16.51
CA VAL A 170 -8.03 -16.12 17.65
C VAL A 170 -8.55 -16.78 18.94
N LYS A 171 -9.85 -17.03 19.05
CA LYS A 171 -10.47 -17.84 20.10
C LYS A 171 -10.50 -19.29 19.59
#